data_2e1ac6c7ab1efe5e96319bf5dbd6ef8d
#
_entry.id   2e1ac6c7ab1efe5e96319bf5dbd6ef8d
#
_cell.length_a   1.000
_cell.length_b   1.000
_cell.length_c   1.000
_cell.angle_alpha   90.00
_cell.angle_beta   90.00
_cell.angle_gamma   90.00
#
_symmetry.space_group_name_H-M   'P 1'
#
loop_
_entity.id
_entity.type
_entity.pdbx_description
1 polymer ?
#
loop_
_entity_poly.entity_id
_entity_poly.type
_entity_poly.pdbx_seq_one_letter_code
_entity_poly.pdbx_strand_id
1 'polypeptide(L)'
;AVWSGIRNHPDFLARINGGATTGSPAIFTKQMLASWFELDEIMSFEGMYNNAVEDVVGTTNLDDIVEDSALLFYAPDRPSLMTPSAGYTFVWRPLVNGSAPQYIRKYYLEAEMTDVVESQAYFDQKVTAADAGMYISDIL
;
A
#
# COMPACT_ATOMS: atom_id res chain seq x y z
N ALA A 1 -5.74 -9.15 -5.06
CA ALA A 1 -5.67 -10.51 -5.59
C ALA A 1 -4.94 -11.46 -4.63
N VAL A 2 -3.67 -11.26 -4.28
CA VAL A 2 -2.81 -12.17 -3.49
C VAL A 2 -3.42 -12.60 -2.15
N TRP A 3 -3.97 -11.68 -1.36
CA TRP A 3 -4.56 -12.03 -0.06
C TRP A 3 -5.74 -12.99 -0.17
N SER A 4 -6.59 -12.85 -1.18
CA SER A 4 -7.73 -13.78 -1.38
C SER A 4 -7.28 -15.18 -1.76
N GLY A 5 -6.21 -15.30 -2.56
CA GLY A 5 -5.59 -16.57 -2.92
C GLY A 5 -4.98 -17.28 -1.70
N ILE A 6 -4.17 -16.57 -0.93
CA ILE A 6 -3.53 -17.09 0.29
C ILE A 6 -4.60 -17.52 1.33
N ARG A 7 -5.62 -16.69 1.54
CA ARG A 7 -6.69 -16.95 2.50
C ARG A 7 -7.43 -18.25 2.24
N ASN A 8 -7.62 -18.59 0.98
CA ASN A 8 -8.39 -19.77 0.56
C ASN A 8 -7.51 -20.98 0.25
N HIS A 9 -6.20 -20.87 0.44
CA HIS A 9 -5.29 -21.96 0.12
C HIS A 9 -5.52 -23.17 1.05
N PRO A 10 -5.66 -24.39 0.51
CA PRO A 10 -6.02 -25.57 1.27
C PRO A 10 -5.01 -25.93 2.36
N ASP A 11 -3.72 -25.72 2.14
CA ASP A 11 -2.67 -26.06 3.10
C ASP A 11 -2.74 -25.17 4.35
N PHE A 12 -3.05 -23.89 4.19
CA PHE A 12 -3.24 -22.98 5.33
C PHE A 12 -4.47 -23.34 6.13
N LEU A 13 -5.58 -23.68 5.45
CA LEU A 13 -6.81 -24.10 6.10
C LEU A 13 -6.63 -25.43 6.83
N ALA A 14 -5.91 -26.39 6.24
CA ALA A 14 -5.63 -27.67 6.87
C ALA A 14 -4.79 -27.51 8.15
N ARG A 15 -3.81 -26.62 8.15
CA ARG A 15 -2.99 -26.32 9.35
C ARG A 15 -3.81 -25.71 10.49
N ILE A 16 -4.74 -24.81 10.18
CA ILE A 16 -5.61 -24.19 11.18
C ILE A 16 -6.56 -25.25 11.78
N ASN A 17 -7.11 -26.12 10.95
CA ASN A 17 -8.03 -27.15 11.37
C ASN A 17 -7.33 -28.35 12.04
N GLY A 18 -6.02 -28.30 12.27
CA GLY A 18 -5.26 -29.41 12.87
C GLY A 18 -5.31 -30.69 12.05
N GLY A 19 -5.45 -30.59 10.72
CA GLY A 19 -5.60 -31.71 9.80
C GLY A 19 -7.02 -32.32 9.77
N ALA A 20 -7.97 -31.77 10.48
CA ALA A 20 -9.36 -32.21 10.43
C ALA A 20 -10.05 -31.69 9.16
N THR A 21 -10.50 -32.61 8.32
CA THR A 21 -11.16 -32.31 7.03
C THR A 21 -12.64 -31.92 7.17
N THR A 22 -13.18 -31.72 8.34
CA THR A 22 -14.62 -31.59 8.56
C THR A 22 -15.04 -30.20 9.02
N GLY A 23 -15.71 -29.50 8.13
CA GLY A 23 -16.97 -28.78 8.39
C GLY A 23 -16.95 -27.52 9.24
N SER A 24 -15.86 -27.12 9.85
CA SER A 24 -15.80 -25.85 10.55
C SER A 24 -15.14 -24.81 9.65
N PRO A 25 -15.82 -23.70 9.32
CA PRO A 25 -15.20 -22.65 8.52
C PRO A 25 -14.09 -21.98 9.33
N ALA A 26 -12.86 -22.41 9.12
CA ALA A 26 -11.72 -21.72 9.71
C ALA A 26 -11.59 -20.36 9.04
N ILE A 27 -11.64 -19.31 9.84
CA ILE A 27 -11.39 -17.95 9.36
C ILE A 27 -9.90 -17.68 9.48
N PHE A 28 -9.21 -17.65 8.33
CA PHE A 28 -7.82 -17.26 8.27
C PHE A 28 -7.69 -15.74 8.27
N THR A 29 -6.96 -15.19 9.23
CA THR A 29 -6.76 -13.74 9.38
C THR A 29 -5.32 -13.35 9.07
N LYS A 30 -5.11 -12.07 8.69
CA LYS A 30 -3.78 -11.50 8.47
C LYS A 30 -2.88 -11.61 9.71
N GLN A 31 -3.48 -11.50 10.91
CA GLN A 31 -2.75 -11.63 12.18
C GLN A 31 -2.22 -13.05 12.41
N MET A 32 -2.98 -14.07 12.02
CA MET A 32 -2.51 -15.45 12.09
C MET A 32 -1.33 -15.69 11.15
N LEU A 33 -1.43 -15.16 9.92
CA LEU A 33 -0.32 -15.23 8.97
C LEU A 33 0.91 -14.49 9.50
N ALA A 34 0.74 -13.30 10.06
CA ALA A 34 1.81 -12.51 10.67
C ALA A 34 2.51 -13.29 11.79
N SER A 35 1.74 -13.93 12.68
CA SER A 35 2.30 -14.73 13.78
C SER A 35 3.06 -15.97 13.29
N TRP A 36 2.69 -16.55 12.16
CA TRP A 36 3.39 -17.72 11.62
C TRP A 36 4.74 -17.37 10.99
N PHE A 37 4.83 -16.18 10.41
CA PHE A 37 6.05 -15.69 9.78
C PHE A 37 6.85 -14.76 10.71
N GLU A 38 6.41 -14.62 11.97
CA GLU A 38 7.04 -13.72 12.95
C GLU A 38 7.16 -12.27 12.43
N LEU A 39 6.10 -11.82 11.72
CA LEU A 39 6.01 -10.46 11.20
C LEU A 39 5.20 -9.58 12.16
N ASP A 40 5.59 -8.32 12.28
CA ASP A 40 4.88 -7.35 13.11
C ASP A 40 3.50 -7.02 12.52
N GLU A 41 3.41 -6.82 11.22
CA GLU A 41 2.17 -6.47 10.55
C GLU A 41 2.12 -6.96 9.09
N ILE A 42 0.92 -7.30 8.61
CA ILE A 42 0.64 -7.59 7.20
C ILE A 42 -0.42 -6.63 6.69
N MET A 43 -0.05 -5.82 5.72
CA MET A 43 -0.94 -4.91 5.01
C MET A 43 -1.29 -5.48 3.63
N SER A 44 -2.54 -5.33 3.20
CA SER A 44 -2.92 -5.56 1.80
C SER A 44 -3.11 -4.22 1.11
N PHE A 45 -2.54 -4.09 -0.06
CA PHE A 45 -2.79 -2.97 -0.94
C PHE A 45 -4.04 -3.27 -1.78
N GLU A 46 -5.02 -2.36 -1.74
CA GLU A 46 -6.34 -2.52 -2.40
C GLU A 46 -6.58 -1.36 -3.38
N GLY A 47 -5.52 -0.79 -3.92
CA GLY A 47 -5.64 0.27 -4.93
C GLY A 47 -6.03 -0.30 -6.29
N MET A 48 -7.07 0.26 -6.89
CA MET A 48 -7.51 -0.07 -8.25
C MET A 48 -7.42 1.16 -9.14
N TYR A 49 -7.21 0.94 -10.42
CA TYR A 49 -7.30 2.00 -11.42
C TYR A 49 -8.22 1.57 -12.56
N ASN A 50 -8.84 2.55 -13.21
CA ASN A 50 -9.70 2.27 -14.36
C ASN A 50 -8.84 2.30 -15.64
N ASN A 51 -8.75 1.17 -16.31
CA ASN A 51 -8.04 1.00 -17.58
C ASN A 51 -8.97 1.08 -18.81
N ALA A 52 -10.21 1.53 -18.63
CA ALA A 52 -11.15 1.69 -19.74
C ALA A 52 -10.73 2.87 -20.63
N VAL A 53 -10.93 2.72 -21.93
CA VAL A 53 -10.73 3.79 -22.91
C VAL A 53 -11.76 4.89 -22.67
N GLU A 54 -11.34 6.14 -22.63
CA GLU A 54 -12.15 7.32 -22.24
C GLU A 54 -13.44 7.52 -23.04
N ASP A 55 -13.58 6.94 -24.23
CA ASP A 55 -14.67 7.25 -25.16
C ASP A 55 -15.81 6.20 -25.19
N VAL A 56 -15.77 5.20 -24.30
CA VAL A 56 -16.81 4.14 -24.29
C VAL A 56 -17.70 4.29 -23.07
N VAL A 57 -18.86 4.88 -23.26
CA VAL A 57 -19.87 5.06 -22.20
C VAL A 57 -20.28 3.70 -21.64
N GLY A 58 -20.03 3.49 -20.34
CA GLY A 58 -20.52 2.34 -19.58
C GLY A 58 -19.55 1.17 -19.42
N THR A 59 -18.33 1.25 -19.92
CA THR A 59 -17.29 0.25 -19.65
C THR A 59 -16.35 0.74 -18.56
N THR A 60 -16.41 0.10 -17.40
CA THR A 60 -15.39 0.22 -16.37
C THR A 60 -14.57 -1.05 -16.37
N ASN A 61 -13.29 -0.95 -16.62
CA ASN A 61 -12.32 -2.02 -16.45
C ASN A 61 -11.40 -1.64 -15.29
N LEU A 62 -11.63 -2.26 -14.13
CA LEU A 62 -10.87 -1.99 -12.91
C LEU A 62 -9.78 -3.04 -12.78
N ASP A 63 -8.54 -2.59 -12.84
CA ASP A 63 -7.37 -3.42 -12.61
C ASP A 63 -6.69 -3.04 -11.29
N ASP A 64 -6.12 -4.02 -10.60
CA ASP A 64 -5.33 -3.79 -9.41
C ASP A 64 -4.02 -3.06 -9.76
N ILE A 65 -3.63 -2.02 -9.00
CA ILE A 65 -2.37 -1.30 -9.20
C ILE A 65 -1.17 -2.20 -8.88
N VAL A 66 -1.33 -3.05 -7.86
CA VAL A 66 -0.33 -4.06 -7.49
C VAL A 66 -0.95 -5.42 -7.71
N GLU A 67 -0.46 -6.12 -8.70
CA GLU A 67 -0.90 -7.46 -9.08
C GLU A 67 -0.27 -8.52 -8.14
N ASP A 68 0.08 -9.67 -8.64
CA ASP A 68 0.50 -10.87 -7.91
C ASP A 68 1.89 -10.74 -7.28
N SER A 69 2.06 -9.73 -6.44
CA SER A 69 3.35 -9.45 -5.80
C SER A 69 3.21 -9.17 -4.31
N ALA A 70 4.28 -9.43 -3.57
CA ALA A 70 4.41 -9.05 -2.17
C ALA A 70 5.76 -8.37 -1.91
N LEU A 71 5.75 -7.45 -0.98
CA LEU A 71 6.93 -6.76 -0.50
C LEU A 71 7.10 -7.04 1.00
N LEU A 72 8.19 -7.71 1.35
CA LEU A 72 8.64 -7.86 2.71
C LEU A 72 9.72 -6.82 2.97
N PHE A 73 9.56 -5.99 4.01
CA PHE A 73 10.53 -4.94 4.30
C PHE A 73 10.60 -4.61 5.78
N TYR A 74 11.75 -4.13 6.18
CA TYR A 74 11.94 -3.61 7.53
C TYR A 74 11.68 -2.11 7.57
N ALA A 75 10.81 -1.71 8.49
CA ALA A 75 10.53 -0.30 8.80
C ALA A 75 10.62 -0.09 10.32
N PRO A 76 11.41 0.88 10.80
CA PRO A 76 11.51 1.16 12.23
C PRO A 76 10.28 1.91 12.72
N ASP A 77 9.84 1.65 13.96
CA ASP A 77 8.72 2.36 14.62
C ASP A 77 8.93 3.87 14.70
N ARG A 78 10.19 4.28 14.82
CA ARG A 78 10.57 5.70 14.90
C ARG A 78 11.58 6.02 13.80
N PRO A 79 11.11 6.57 12.67
CA PRO A 79 11.98 6.94 11.58
C PRO A 79 12.94 8.06 11.99
N SER A 80 14.22 7.89 11.70
CA SER A 80 15.25 8.91 11.87
C SER A 80 16.33 8.74 10.79
N LEU A 81 17.11 9.79 10.55
CA LEU A 81 18.23 9.74 9.61
C LEU A 81 19.31 8.70 9.96
N MET A 82 19.36 8.29 11.21
CA MET A 82 20.35 7.33 11.73
C MET A 82 19.79 5.90 11.86
N THR A 83 18.50 5.69 11.61
CA THR A 83 17.87 4.38 11.67
C THR A 83 17.81 3.74 10.29
N PRO A 84 18.33 2.52 10.12
CA PRO A 84 18.19 1.82 8.85
C PRO A 84 16.71 1.48 8.58
N SER A 85 16.30 1.61 7.34
CA SER A 85 14.98 1.21 6.83
C SER A 85 15.12 0.84 5.37
N ALA A 86 14.25 0.00 4.86
CA ALA A 86 14.23 -0.34 3.44
C ALA A 86 14.02 0.90 2.55
N GLY A 87 13.20 1.83 3.00
CA GLY A 87 12.94 3.07 2.28
C GLY A 87 12.39 4.17 3.16
N TYR A 88 12.54 5.38 2.68
CA TYR A 88 11.99 6.58 3.31
C TYR A 88 11.26 7.46 2.31
N THR A 89 10.22 8.11 2.79
CA THR A 89 9.60 9.24 2.10
C THR A 89 10.13 10.54 2.70
N PHE A 90 10.90 11.27 1.93
CA PHE A 90 11.44 12.57 2.31
C PHE A 90 10.44 13.66 1.93
N VAL A 91 10.08 14.51 2.89
CA VAL A 91 9.17 15.63 2.66
C VAL A 91 9.93 16.94 2.84
N TRP A 92 9.88 17.80 1.83
CA TRP A 92 10.52 19.11 1.91
C TRP A 92 9.60 20.13 2.56
N ARG A 93 9.86 20.46 3.80
CA ARG A 93 9.06 21.36 4.63
C ARG A 93 9.22 22.88 4.43
N PRO A 94 10.34 23.42 3.90
CA PRO A 94 10.53 24.89 3.86
C PRO A 94 9.49 25.65 3.04
N LEU A 95 8.85 25.01 2.08
CA LEU A 95 7.77 25.60 1.29
C LEU A 95 6.39 25.49 1.96
N VAL A 96 6.28 24.64 2.96
CA VAL A 96 5.03 24.37 3.66
C VAL A 96 5.16 24.96 5.06
N ASN A 97 4.63 26.15 5.26
CA ASN A 97 4.59 26.82 6.56
C ASN A 97 3.73 26.03 7.55
N GLY A 98 4.22 24.88 8.04
CA GLY A 98 3.47 24.08 8.99
C GLY A 98 3.87 22.61 9.05
N SER A 99 3.13 21.86 9.82
CA SER A 99 3.35 20.44 10.09
C SER A 99 2.78 19.51 9.01
N ALA A 100 2.06 20.03 8.03
CA ALA A 100 1.41 19.24 7.00
C ALA A 100 2.31 19.04 5.78
N PRO A 101 2.29 17.85 5.16
CA PRO A 101 3.06 17.57 3.93
C PRO A 101 2.48 18.25 2.69
N GLN A 102 1.35 18.91 2.82
CA GLN A 102 0.65 19.58 1.73
C GLN A 102 0.37 21.03 2.10
N TYR A 103 0.50 21.91 1.11
CA TYR A 103 0.13 23.31 1.20
C TYR A 103 -1.03 23.59 0.26
N ILE A 104 -2.12 24.10 0.80
CA ILE A 104 -3.30 24.49 0.03
C ILE A 104 -3.44 26.01 0.12
N ARG A 105 -3.48 26.67 -1.03
CA ARG A 105 -3.78 28.09 -1.12
C ARG A 105 -4.96 28.33 -2.05
N LYS A 106 -5.74 29.35 -1.70
CA LYS A 106 -6.83 29.84 -2.54
C LYS A 106 -6.52 31.28 -2.92
N TYR A 107 -6.64 31.61 -4.18
CA TYR A 107 -6.53 32.98 -4.67
C TYR A 107 -7.51 33.21 -5.81
N TYR A 108 -7.92 34.48 -5.97
CA TYR A 108 -8.82 34.89 -7.02
C TYR A 108 -8.04 35.41 -8.22
N LEU A 109 -8.36 34.92 -9.40
CA LEU A 109 -7.76 35.33 -10.67
C LEU A 109 -8.73 36.34 -11.34
N GLU A 110 -8.41 37.61 -11.26
CA GLU A 110 -9.28 38.69 -11.77
C GLU A 110 -9.47 38.62 -13.30
N ALA A 111 -8.43 38.18 -14.04
CA ALA A 111 -8.47 38.07 -15.49
C ALA A 111 -9.49 37.05 -16.01
N GLU A 112 -9.74 36.00 -15.23
CA GLU A 112 -10.62 34.88 -15.58
C GLU A 112 -11.91 34.87 -14.72
N MET A 113 -12.02 35.79 -13.77
CA MET A 113 -13.12 35.85 -12.78
C MET A 113 -13.34 34.52 -12.05
N THR A 114 -12.25 33.79 -11.74
CA THR A 114 -12.33 32.48 -11.14
C THR A 114 -11.55 32.39 -9.83
N ASP A 115 -12.06 31.57 -8.91
CA ASP A 115 -11.35 31.18 -7.71
C ASP A 115 -10.43 29.97 -8.03
N VAL A 116 -9.13 30.13 -7.84
CA VAL A 116 -8.15 29.06 -8.01
C VAL A 116 -7.78 28.45 -6.67
N VAL A 117 -7.91 27.14 -6.55
CA VAL A 117 -7.44 26.38 -5.40
C VAL A 117 -6.23 25.56 -5.84
N GLU A 118 -5.08 25.87 -5.26
CA GLU A 118 -3.82 25.20 -5.57
C GLU A 118 -3.38 24.35 -4.39
N SER A 119 -3.09 23.08 -4.67
CA SER A 119 -2.51 22.15 -3.71
C SER A 119 -1.09 21.81 -4.15
N GLN A 120 -0.13 22.02 -3.27
CA GLN A 120 1.29 21.72 -3.53
C GLN A 120 1.80 20.71 -2.50
N ALA A 121 2.48 19.67 -2.97
CA ALA A 121 3.16 18.69 -2.16
C ALA A 121 4.55 18.43 -2.73
N TYR A 122 5.56 18.43 -1.87
CA TYR A 122 6.95 18.17 -2.26
C TYR A 122 7.46 16.97 -1.46
N PHE A 123 7.55 15.84 -2.12
CA PHE A 123 8.05 14.62 -1.50
C PHE A 123 8.88 13.83 -2.51
N ASP A 124 9.81 13.04 -1.98
CA ASP A 124 10.61 12.09 -2.75
C ASP A 124 10.64 10.76 -2.00
N GLN A 125 10.41 9.67 -2.71
CA GLN A 125 10.44 8.31 -2.17
C GLN A 125 11.73 7.63 -2.60
N LYS A 126 12.50 7.14 -1.64
CA LYS A 126 13.79 6.55 -1.94
C LYS A 126 14.02 5.26 -1.16
N VAL A 127 14.47 4.25 -1.88
CA VAL A 127 15.01 3.03 -1.27
C VAL A 127 16.36 3.38 -0.67
N THR A 128 16.51 3.23 0.63
CA THR A 128 17.73 3.57 1.36
C THR A 128 18.62 2.38 1.65
N ALA A 129 18.02 1.22 1.90
CA ALA A 129 18.73 -0.03 2.11
C ALA A 129 17.99 -1.17 1.38
N ALA A 130 18.49 -1.53 0.21
CA ALA A 130 17.89 -2.60 -0.59
C ALA A 130 17.93 -3.95 0.14
N ASP A 131 18.96 -4.18 0.95
CA ASP A 131 19.13 -5.43 1.73
C ASP A 131 18.12 -5.57 2.88
N ALA A 132 17.42 -4.48 3.23
CA ALA A 132 16.38 -4.49 4.26
C ALA A 132 14.97 -4.74 3.69
N GLY A 133 14.87 -5.13 2.42
CA GLY A 133 13.62 -5.44 1.75
C GLY A 133 13.77 -6.59 0.76
N MET A 134 12.70 -7.35 0.57
CA MET A 134 12.61 -8.41 -0.41
C MET A 134 11.31 -8.26 -1.20
N TYR A 135 11.43 -8.16 -2.50
CA TYR A 135 10.29 -8.15 -3.41
C TYR A 135 10.08 -9.54 -4.01
N ILE A 136 8.85 -10.02 -3.96
CA ILE A 136 8.45 -11.32 -4.48
C ILE A 136 7.40 -11.06 -5.56
N SER A 137 7.69 -11.46 -6.78
CA SER A 137 6.75 -11.42 -7.92
C SER A 137 6.17 -12.80 -8.19
N ASP A 138 5.05 -12.85 -8.92
CA ASP A 138 4.41 -14.09 -9.38
C ASP A 138 4.10 -15.07 -8.22
N ILE A 139 3.30 -14.62 -7.27
CA ILE A 139 2.93 -15.42 -6.08
C ILE A 139 1.72 -16.33 -6.36
N LEU A 140 0.88 -16.01 -7.35
CA LEU A 140 -0.33 -16.76 -7.73
C LEU A 140 -0.22 -17.29 -9.15
#